data_2179957b2494b111f0ec838877969702
#
_entry.id   2179957b2494b111f0ec838877969702
#
_cell.length_a   1.000
_cell.length_b   1.000
_cell.length_c   1.000
_cell.angle_alpha   90.00
_cell.angle_beta   90.00
_cell.angle_gamma   90.00
#
_symmetry.space_group_name_H-M   'P 1'
#
loop_
_entity.id
_entity.type
_entity.pdbx_description
1 polymer ?
#
loop_
_entity_poly.entity_id
_entity_poly.type
_entity_poly.pdbx_seq_one_letter_code
_entity_poly.pdbx_strand_id
1 'polypeptide(L)'
;VSDAVLDALARALRMDDTERAHLYDLARAAGTSPRRRRKPADPQGVRPNVQRLLDAMTDTPALVINGRTDVLASNALGRALFAPLHDTTTRPPNHARFIFLDARSHDFWDNWDHAADDAVALLHTQAGRNPFDTDLTALIGELSTRSEDFRTRWARHDVRRHATGVKHLRHPAISTRHLNFEAMELVADKPPGRPPAISSARFPLSTRPEQSAWARPAHRESTLS
;
A
#
# COMPACT_ATOMS: atom_id res chain seq x y z
N VAL A 1 -7.49 -26.22 13.75
CA VAL A 1 -8.12 -26.73 12.51
C VAL A 1 -7.00 -27.33 11.66
N SER A 2 -7.19 -28.53 11.10
CA SER A 2 -6.17 -29.17 10.25
C SER A 2 -6.20 -28.59 8.83
N ASP A 3 -5.05 -28.61 8.14
CA ASP A 3 -4.94 -28.13 6.76
C ASP A 3 -5.91 -28.86 5.81
N ALA A 4 -6.14 -30.18 6.04
CA ALA A 4 -7.09 -30.95 5.27
C ALA A 4 -8.54 -30.44 5.37
N VAL A 5 -8.95 -29.93 6.54
CA VAL A 5 -10.27 -29.33 6.75
C VAL A 5 -10.35 -27.97 6.05
N LEU A 6 -9.28 -27.17 6.11
CA LEU A 6 -9.23 -25.88 5.41
C LEU A 6 -9.27 -26.08 3.89
N ASP A 7 -8.58 -27.10 3.35
CA ASP A 7 -8.65 -27.43 1.93
C ASP A 7 -10.04 -27.90 1.50
N ALA A 8 -10.70 -28.72 2.32
CA ALA A 8 -12.05 -29.15 2.04
C ALA A 8 -13.03 -27.97 2.04
N LEU A 9 -12.88 -27.04 3.00
CA LEU A 9 -13.70 -25.85 3.11
C LEU A 9 -13.49 -24.91 1.90
N ALA A 10 -12.24 -24.66 1.52
CA ALA A 10 -11.92 -23.82 0.36
C ALA A 10 -12.52 -24.38 -0.93
N ARG A 11 -12.47 -25.69 -1.14
CA ARG A 11 -13.11 -26.36 -2.28
C ARG A 11 -14.63 -26.28 -2.24
N ALA A 12 -15.24 -26.52 -1.06
CA ALA A 12 -16.70 -26.46 -0.91
C ALA A 12 -17.24 -25.04 -1.19
N LEU A 13 -16.51 -24.01 -0.79
CA LEU A 13 -16.87 -22.61 -0.99
C LEU A 13 -16.39 -22.06 -2.34
N ARG A 14 -15.74 -22.88 -3.19
CA ARG A 14 -15.20 -22.50 -4.50
C ARG A 14 -14.28 -21.27 -4.42
N MET A 15 -13.48 -21.20 -3.38
CA MET A 15 -12.55 -20.09 -3.15
C MET A 15 -11.43 -20.09 -4.19
N ASP A 16 -11.06 -18.90 -4.66
CA ASP A 16 -9.87 -18.70 -5.49
C ASP A 16 -8.58 -18.83 -4.65
N ASP A 17 -7.41 -18.79 -5.31
CA ASP A 17 -6.11 -18.95 -4.63
C ASP A 17 -5.85 -17.83 -3.59
N THR A 18 -6.39 -16.65 -3.81
CA THR A 18 -6.24 -15.50 -2.90
C THR A 18 -7.11 -15.66 -1.67
N GLU A 19 -8.36 -16.03 -1.85
CA GLU A 19 -9.32 -16.32 -0.78
C GLU A 19 -8.87 -17.52 0.05
N ARG A 20 -8.35 -18.56 -0.63
CA ARG A 20 -7.78 -19.74 0.03
C ARG A 20 -6.57 -19.33 0.90
N ALA A 21 -5.63 -18.54 0.39
CA ALA A 21 -4.50 -18.05 1.16
C ALA A 21 -4.96 -17.26 2.39
N HIS A 22 -5.98 -16.43 2.23
CA HIS A 22 -6.58 -15.65 3.33
C HIS A 22 -7.21 -16.56 4.39
N LEU A 23 -7.96 -17.60 3.99
CA LEU A 23 -8.54 -18.59 4.90
C LEU A 23 -7.44 -19.27 5.76
N TYR A 24 -6.32 -19.66 5.15
CA TYR A 24 -5.19 -20.24 5.89
C TYR A 24 -4.55 -19.24 6.85
N ASP A 25 -4.42 -17.97 6.47
CA ASP A 25 -3.90 -16.92 7.34
C ASP A 25 -4.81 -16.71 8.56
N LEU A 26 -6.12 -16.65 8.37
CA LEU A 26 -7.10 -16.57 9.46
C LEU A 26 -7.05 -17.77 10.39
N ALA A 27 -7.00 -19.00 9.85
CA ALA A 27 -6.95 -20.21 10.64
C ALA A 27 -5.65 -20.32 11.47
N ARG A 28 -4.53 -19.91 10.88
CA ARG A 28 -3.24 -19.84 11.58
C ARG A 28 -3.26 -18.81 12.70
N ALA A 29 -3.86 -17.65 12.45
CA ALA A 29 -4.03 -16.61 13.45
C ALA A 29 -4.92 -17.06 14.63
N ALA A 30 -6.01 -17.78 14.35
CA ALA A 30 -6.91 -18.32 15.38
C ALA A 30 -6.26 -19.40 16.27
N GLY A 31 -5.27 -20.11 15.74
CA GLY A 31 -4.52 -21.15 16.48
C GLY A 31 -3.43 -20.63 17.42
N THR A 32 -3.09 -19.34 17.31
CA THR A 32 -2.07 -18.72 18.18
C THR A 32 -2.73 -18.11 19.41
N SER A 33 -2.59 -18.74 20.59
CA SER A 33 -3.00 -18.15 21.86
C SER A 33 -2.44 -16.73 22.02
N PRO A 34 -3.24 -15.78 22.55
CA PRO A 34 -2.80 -14.41 22.75
C PRO A 34 -1.78 -14.32 23.89
N ARG A 35 -0.54 -14.70 23.65
CA ARG A 35 0.54 -14.31 24.52
C ARG A 35 0.69 -12.81 24.34
N ARG A 36 0.34 -12.04 25.37
CA ARG A 36 0.54 -10.59 25.48
C ARG A 36 2.03 -10.26 25.28
N ARG A 37 2.48 -10.33 24.03
CA ARG A 37 3.82 -9.90 23.65
C ARG A 37 3.74 -8.38 23.50
N ARG A 38 4.36 -7.69 24.45
CA ARG A 38 4.65 -6.27 24.35
C ARG A 38 5.29 -6.03 22.99
N LYS A 39 4.52 -5.37 22.09
CA LYS A 39 4.95 -5.04 20.73
C LYS A 39 6.21 -4.18 20.86
N PRO A 40 7.36 -4.57 20.30
CA PRO A 40 8.44 -3.60 20.13
C PRO A 40 7.85 -2.49 19.28
N ALA A 41 8.12 -1.24 19.64
CA ALA A 41 7.75 -0.10 18.81
C ALA A 41 8.18 -0.40 17.37
N ASP A 42 7.24 -0.30 16.42
CA ASP A 42 7.54 -0.38 15.00
C ASP A 42 8.64 0.66 14.75
N PRO A 43 9.83 0.30 14.25
CA PRO A 43 10.85 1.30 14.00
C PRO A 43 10.22 2.34 13.08
N GLN A 44 10.19 3.60 13.52
CA GLN A 44 9.69 4.72 12.74
C GLN A 44 10.64 4.93 11.55
N GLY A 45 10.49 4.11 10.50
CA GLY A 45 11.34 4.19 9.33
C GLY A 45 11.72 2.82 8.75
N VAL A 46 12.49 2.85 7.69
CA VAL A 46 13.02 1.67 7.01
C VAL A 46 14.45 1.38 7.45
N ARG A 47 14.89 0.13 7.23
CA ARG A 47 16.29 -0.26 7.47
C ARG A 47 17.23 0.54 6.56
N PRO A 48 18.47 0.85 6.99
CA PRO A 48 19.42 1.64 6.19
C PRO A 48 19.66 1.09 4.78
N ASN A 49 19.65 -0.25 4.61
CA ASN A 49 19.82 -0.88 3.30
C ASN A 49 18.62 -0.63 2.39
N VAL A 50 17.40 -0.60 2.93
CA VAL A 50 16.19 -0.27 2.17
C VAL A 50 16.21 1.21 1.77
N GLN A 51 16.66 2.10 2.67
CA GLN A 51 16.82 3.51 2.34
C GLN A 51 17.85 3.70 1.22
N ARG A 52 19.00 3.04 1.29
CA ARG A 52 20.00 3.08 0.21
C ARG A 52 19.45 2.57 -1.13
N LEU A 53 18.62 1.52 -1.11
CA LEU A 53 17.96 1.04 -2.32
C LEU A 53 17.01 2.11 -2.89
N LEU A 54 16.20 2.75 -2.05
CA LEU A 54 15.32 3.84 -2.48
C LEU A 54 16.10 5.01 -3.07
N ASP A 55 17.21 5.39 -2.44
CA ASP A 55 18.06 6.51 -2.88
C ASP A 55 18.75 6.20 -4.22
N ALA A 56 19.06 4.93 -4.49
CA ALA A 56 19.63 4.48 -5.76
C ALA A 56 18.60 4.44 -6.92
N MET A 57 17.30 4.50 -6.62
CA MET A 57 16.25 4.51 -7.64
C MET A 57 15.96 5.94 -8.09
N THR A 58 16.74 6.43 -9.06
CA THR A 58 16.68 7.82 -9.55
C THR A 58 15.59 8.06 -10.57
N ASP A 59 15.20 7.03 -11.35
CA ASP A 59 14.30 7.15 -12.50
C ASP A 59 12.91 6.54 -12.26
N THR A 60 12.69 5.97 -11.07
CA THR A 60 11.44 5.29 -10.73
C THR A 60 10.92 5.79 -9.39
N PRO A 61 9.70 6.36 -9.33
CA PRO A 61 9.07 6.72 -8.07
C PRO A 61 8.91 5.47 -7.19
N ALA A 62 9.32 5.56 -5.93
CA ALA A 62 9.24 4.44 -5.01
C ALA A 62 8.83 4.90 -3.62
N LEU A 63 8.00 4.08 -2.96
CA LEU A 63 7.65 4.27 -1.56
C LEU A 63 7.56 2.92 -0.84
N VAL A 64 7.86 2.94 0.44
CA VAL A 64 7.71 1.79 1.33
C VAL A 64 6.57 2.06 2.28
N ILE A 65 5.61 1.14 2.32
CA ILE A 65 4.47 1.20 3.22
C ILE A 65 4.46 -0.02 4.15
N ASN A 66 3.93 0.13 5.35
CA ASN A 66 3.68 -1.00 6.24
C ASN A 66 2.28 -1.61 5.98
N GLY A 67 1.94 -2.66 6.74
CA GLY A 67 0.64 -3.33 6.64
C GLY A 67 -0.56 -2.44 6.99
N ARG A 68 -0.35 -1.33 7.69
CA ARG A 68 -1.39 -0.32 8.00
C ARG A 68 -1.46 0.78 6.94
N THR A 69 -0.74 0.62 5.84
CA THR A 69 -0.61 1.62 4.77
C THR A 69 0.10 2.93 5.16
N ASP A 70 0.82 2.95 6.31
CA ASP A 70 1.67 4.07 6.66
C ASP A 70 2.87 4.14 5.73
N VAL A 71 3.20 5.32 5.21
CA VAL A 71 4.39 5.54 4.38
C VAL A 71 5.59 5.69 5.30
N LEU A 72 6.47 4.68 5.26
CA LEU A 72 7.67 4.63 6.09
C LEU A 72 8.85 5.35 5.44
N ALA A 73 8.95 5.30 4.11
CA ALA A 73 9.98 5.98 3.33
C ALA A 73 9.53 6.17 1.89
N SER A 74 10.15 7.13 1.20
CA SER A 74 9.97 7.39 -0.23
C SER A 74 11.28 7.93 -0.80
N ASN A 75 11.58 7.61 -2.07
CA ASN A 75 12.61 8.35 -2.78
C ASN A 75 12.11 9.74 -3.23
N ALA A 76 12.97 10.55 -3.84
CA ALA A 76 12.61 11.91 -4.27
C ALA A 76 11.45 11.92 -5.27
N LEU A 77 11.45 11.02 -6.26
CA LEU A 77 10.38 10.91 -7.24
C LEU A 77 9.07 10.41 -6.63
N GLY A 78 9.12 9.43 -5.71
CA GLY A 78 7.95 8.95 -4.98
C GLY A 78 7.32 10.04 -4.13
N ARG A 79 8.14 10.87 -3.48
CA ARG A 79 7.68 12.02 -2.70
C ARG A 79 7.03 13.07 -3.59
N ALA A 80 7.63 13.37 -4.74
CA ALA A 80 7.07 14.32 -5.70
C ALA A 80 5.75 13.80 -6.29
N LEU A 81 5.71 12.54 -6.71
CA LEU A 81 4.50 11.93 -7.31
C LEU A 81 3.34 11.87 -6.33
N PHE A 82 3.60 11.53 -5.07
CA PHE A 82 2.59 11.44 -4.01
C PHE A 82 2.60 12.66 -3.08
N ALA A 83 2.96 13.84 -3.60
CA ALA A 83 3.00 15.08 -2.82
C ALA A 83 1.72 15.32 -2.01
N PRO A 84 0.49 15.19 -2.55
CA PRO A 84 -0.73 15.40 -1.77
C PRO A 84 -0.86 14.48 -0.55
N LEU A 85 -0.36 13.24 -0.63
CA LEU A 85 -0.31 12.31 0.49
C LEU A 85 0.75 12.73 1.53
N HIS A 86 1.91 13.22 1.07
CA HIS A 86 2.97 13.68 1.95
C HIS A 86 2.65 15.01 2.65
N ASP A 87 1.78 15.83 2.07
CA ASP A 87 1.34 17.13 2.62
C ASP A 87 0.25 17.00 3.69
N THR A 88 -0.18 15.78 4.03
CA THR A 88 -1.12 15.56 5.13
C THR A 88 -0.48 15.91 6.48
N THR A 89 -1.31 16.33 7.45
CA THR A 89 -0.82 16.68 8.81
C THR A 89 -0.47 15.46 9.64
N THR A 90 -1.06 14.30 9.33
CA THR A 90 -0.82 13.04 10.05
C THR A 90 0.58 12.50 9.77
N ARG A 91 1.29 12.09 10.82
CA ARG A 91 2.62 11.46 10.71
C ARG A 91 2.62 10.08 11.37
N PRO A 92 3.15 9.05 10.71
CA PRO A 92 3.55 9.06 9.29
C PRO A 92 2.35 9.26 8.36
N PRO A 93 2.55 9.74 7.10
CA PRO A 93 1.48 9.82 6.12
C PRO A 93 0.85 8.45 5.91
N ASN A 94 -0.47 8.38 5.79
CA ASN A 94 -1.17 7.11 5.67
C ASN A 94 -2.02 7.08 4.39
N HIS A 95 -1.78 6.08 3.53
CA HIS A 95 -2.40 6.00 2.22
C HIS A 95 -3.92 5.75 2.30
N ALA A 96 -4.39 4.92 3.22
CA ALA A 96 -5.82 4.69 3.40
C ALA A 96 -6.55 5.93 3.95
N ARG A 97 -5.94 6.65 4.92
CA ARG A 97 -6.50 7.93 5.39
C ARG A 97 -6.56 8.96 4.26
N PHE A 98 -5.54 9.04 3.43
CA PHE A 98 -5.55 9.93 2.27
C PHE A 98 -6.72 9.59 1.33
N ILE A 99 -6.91 8.32 0.99
CA ILE A 99 -7.99 7.91 0.09
C ILE A 99 -9.36 8.24 0.68
N PHE A 100 -9.62 7.91 1.94
CA PHE A 100 -10.97 7.93 2.49
C PHE A 100 -11.32 9.18 3.29
N LEU A 101 -10.34 9.98 3.73
CA LEU A 101 -10.56 11.13 4.60
C LEU A 101 -10.07 12.45 4.04
N ASP A 102 -9.36 12.46 2.91
CA ASP A 102 -8.85 13.67 2.27
C ASP A 102 -9.56 13.89 0.93
N ALA A 103 -10.30 15.00 0.81
CA ALA A 103 -11.07 15.31 -0.40
C ALA A 103 -10.20 15.38 -1.67
N ARG A 104 -8.91 15.77 -1.54
CA ARG A 104 -7.95 15.83 -2.66
C ARG A 104 -7.72 14.46 -3.31
N SER A 105 -8.05 13.37 -2.62
CA SER A 105 -7.87 12.03 -3.15
C SER A 105 -8.72 11.75 -4.39
N HIS A 106 -9.92 12.32 -4.47
CA HIS A 106 -10.81 12.19 -5.64
C HIS A 106 -10.24 12.88 -6.88
N ASP A 107 -9.55 14.01 -6.70
CA ASP A 107 -8.88 14.69 -7.80
C ASP A 107 -7.58 14.00 -8.20
N PHE A 108 -6.90 13.38 -7.22
CA PHE A 108 -5.62 12.73 -7.43
C PHE A 108 -5.74 11.38 -8.14
N TRP A 109 -6.73 10.55 -7.80
CA TRP A 109 -6.96 9.26 -8.44
C TRP A 109 -7.95 9.41 -9.60
N ASP A 110 -7.52 9.09 -10.81
CA ASP A 110 -8.40 9.14 -11.98
C ASP A 110 -9.53 8.11 -11.89
N ASN A 111 -9.24 6.94 -11.31
CA ASN A 111 -10.23 5.95 -10.89
C ASN A 111 -10.14 5.76 -9.37
N TRP A 112 -10.82 6.67 -8.64
CA TRP A 112 -10.83 6.66 -7.18
C TRP A 112 -11.43 5.38 -6.60
N ASP A 113 -12.51 4.86 -7.20
CA ASP A 113 -13.17 3.64 -6.76
C ASP A 113 -12.20 2.45 -6.73
N HIS A 114 -11.42 2.30 -7.79
CA HIS A 114 -10.41 1.24 -7.86
C HIS A 114 -9.32 1.42 -6.79
N ALA A 115 -8.86 2.65 -6.57
CA ALA A 115 -7.87 2.92 -5.53
C ALA A 115 -8.41 2.65 -4.11
N ALA A 116 -9.70 2.94 -3.89
CA ALA A 116 -10.41 2.67 -2.65
C ALA A 116 -10.57 1.15 -2.40
N ASP A 117 -10.96 0.39 -3.42
CA ASP A 117 -11.09 -1.06 -3.35
C ASP A 117 -9.73 -1.73 -3.08
N ASP A 118 -8.66 -1.28 -3.75
CA ASP A 118 -7.29 -1.74 -3.52
C ASP A 118 -6.86 -1.52 -2.05
N ALA A 119 -7.16 -0.36 -1.50
CA ALA A 119 -6.78 -0.02 -0.13
C ALA A 119 -7.55 -0.89 0.89
N VAL A 120 -8.84 -1.12 0.67
CA VAL A 120 -9.65 -2.01 1.50
C VAL A 120 -9.15 -3.44 1.43
N ALA A 121 -8.88 -3.99 0.25
CA ALA A 121 -8.38 -5.34 0.05
C ALA A 121 -7.03 -5.55 0.76
N LEU A 122 -6.14 -4.54 0.71
CA LEU A 122 -4.86 -4.58 1.43
C LEU A 122 -5.07 -4.63 2.94
N LEU A 123 -5.95 -3.78 3.49
CA LEU A 123 -6.25 -3.76 4.92
C LEU A 123 -6.93 -5.06 5.38
N HIS A 124 -7.83 -5.65 4.59
CA HIS A 124 -8.42 -6.97 4.88
C HIS A 124 -7.36 -8.07 4.97
N THR A 125 -6.45 -8.10 3.98
CA THR A 125 -5.33 -9.05 3.96
C THR A 125 -4.47 -8.91 5.22
N GLN A 126 -4.19 -7.67 5.64
CA GLN A 126 -3.39 -7.42 6.84
C GLN A 126 -4.13 -7.76 8.13
N ALA A 127 -5.42 -7.49 8.21
CA ALA A 127 -6.24 -7.86 9.36
C ALA A 127 -6.29 -9.38 9.54
N GLY A 128 -6.39 -10.16 8.45
CA GLY A 128 -6.32 -11.62 8.49
C GLY A 128 -4.95 -12.12 8.95
N ARG A 129 -3.86 -11.51 8.48
CA ARG A 129 -2.49 -11.91 8.87
C ARG A 129 -2.11 -11.50 10.30
N ASN A 130 -2.66 -10.39 10.79
CA ASN A 130 -2.32 -9.78 12.07
C ASN A 130 -3.58 -9.38 12.88
N PRO A 131 -4.42 -10.34 13.28
CA PRO A 131 -5.73 -10.04 13.90
C PRO A 131 -5.60 -9.36 15.27
N PHE A 132 -4.42 -9.38 15.88
CA PHE A 132 -4.13 -8.75 17.18
C PHE A 132 -3.36 -7.42 17.05
N ASP A 133 -3.28 -6.86 15.84
CA ASP A 133 -2.68 -5.53 15.64
C ASP A 133 -3.68 -4.44 16.07
N THR A 134 -3.48 -3.91 17.27
CA THR A 134 -4.36 -2.89 17.86
C THR A 134 -4.37 -1.59 17.06
N ASP A 135 -3.25 -1.22 16.45
CA ASP A 135 -3.15 0.02 15.66
C ASP A 135 -3.86 -0.14 14.31
N LEU A 136 -3.79 -1.35 13.70
CA LEU A 136 -4.57 -1.66 12.51
C LEU A 136 -6.07 -1.66 12.83
N THR A 137 -6.47 -2.25 13.96
CA THR A 137 -7.87 -2.24 14.42
C THR A 137 -8.35 -0.81 14.66
N ALA A 138 -7.52 0.04 15.28
CA ALA A 138 -7.84 1.45 15.50
C ALA A 138 -8.01 2.21 14.18
N LEU A 139 -7.13 1.98 13.20
CA LEU A 139 -7.22 2.57 11.86
C LEU A 139 -8.53 2.16 11.15
N ILE A 140 -8.86 0.87 11.17
CA ILE A 140 -10.10 0.34 10.56
C ILE A 140 -11.32 0.97 11.26
N GLY A 141 -11.31 1.07 12.59
CA GLY A 141 -12.37 1.72 13.36
C GLY A 141 -12.52 3.21 13.02
N GLU A 142 -11.42 3.94 12.90
CA GLU A 142 -11.41 5.35 12.47
C GLU A 142 -12.03 5.51 11.08
N LEU A 143 -11.54 4.73 10.10
CA LEU A 143 -12.03 4.81 8.73
C LEU A 143 -13.50 4.42 8.63
N SER A 144 -13.95 3.38 9.34
CA SER A 144 -15.35 2.94 9.38
C SER A 144 -16.28 3.98 9.99
N THR A 145 -15.78 4.77 10.96
CA THR A 145 -16.58 5.81 11.62
C THR A 145 -16.67 7.07 10.77
N ARG A 146 -15.59 7.44 10.08
CA ARG A 146 -15.46 8.73 9.40
C ARG A 146 -15.75 8.70 7.90
N SER A 147 -15.76 7.50 7.27
CA SER A 147 -16.03 7.33 5.84
C SER A 147 -17.10 6.28 5.61
N GLU A 148 -18.20 6.70 4.99
CA GLU A 148 -19.27 5.79 4.58
C GLU A 148 -18.81 4.88 3.44
N ASP A 149 -18.04 5.42 2.50
CA ASP A 149 -17.43 4.66 1.41
C ASP A 149 -16.54 3.53 1.93
N PHE A 150 -15.69 3.82 2.94
CA PHE A 150 -14.88 2.78 3.56
C PHE A 150 -15.74 1.72 4.23
N ARG A 151 -16.71 2.13 5.06
CA ARG A 151 -17.58 1.21 5.79
C ARG A 151 -18.33 0.26 4.86
N THR A 152 -18.88 0.81 3.76
CA THR A 152 -19.62 0.03 2.76
C THR A 152 -18.71 -0.98 2.05
N ARG A 153 -17.51 -0.57 1.64
CA ARG A 153 -16.53 -1.44 0.96
C ARG A 153 -15.97 -2.48 1.92
N TRP A 154 -15.68 -2.08 3.15
CA TRP A 154 -15.20 -2.99 4.19
C TRP A 154 -16.18 -4.13 4.47
N ALA A 155 -17.48 -3.83 4.51
CA ALA A 155 -18.52 -4.82 4.74
C ALA A 155 -18.70 -5.85 3.60
N ARG A 156 -18.26 -5.53 2.36
CA ARG A 156 -18.38 -6.43 1.20
C ARG A 156 -17.39 -7.59 1.22
N HIS A 157 -16.36 -7.56 2.05
CA HIS A 157 -15.32 -8.61 2.18
C HIS A 157 -14.67 -9.04 0.84
N ASP A 158 -14.49 -8.13 -0.09
CA ASP A 158 -13.86 -8.42 -1.39
C ASP A 158 -12.33 -8.46 -1.24
N VAL A 159 -11.78 -9.66 -1.07
CA VAL A 159 -10.33 -9.88 -0.89
C VAL A 159 -9.69 -10.06 -2.26
N ARG A 160 -9.15 -9.00 -2.84
CA ARG A 160 -8.39 -9.04 -4.09
C ARG A 160 -6.91 -8.76 -3.83
N ARG A 161 -6.04 -9.50 -4.52
CA ARG A 161 -4.60 -9.19 -4.55
C ARG A 161 -4.31 -8.32 -5.77
N HIS A 162 -3.82 -7.11 -5.52
CA HIS A 162 -3.29 -6.22 -6.55
C HIS A 162 -1.78 -6.04 -6.32
N ALA A 163 -1.00 -7.06 -6.70
CA ALA A 163 0.47 -6.99 -6.63
C ALA A 163 1.04 -6.18 -7.80
N THR A 164 0.38 -6.24 -8.95
CA THR A 164 0.79 -5.57 -10.20
C THR A 164 -0.41 -4.89 -10.85
N GLY A 165 -0.17 -3.91 -11.70
CA GLY A 165 -1.25 -3.26 -12.45
C GLY A 165 -0.90 -1.86 -12.92
N VAL A 166 -1.91 -1.12 -13.36
CA VAL A 166 -1.77 0.27 -13.81
C VAL A 166 -2.46 1.19 -12.81
N LYS A 167 -1.76 2.20 -12.33
CA LYS A 167 -2.31 3.29 -11.53
C LYS A 167 -2.57 4.50 -12.43
N HIS A 168 -3.79 5.00 -12.37
CA HIS A 168 -4.23 6.17 -13.10
C HIS A 168 -4.25 7.37 -12.14
N LEU A 169 -3.34 8.31 -12.34
CA LEU A 169 -3.16 9.47 -11.48
C LEU A 169 -3.39 10.77 -12.26
N ARG A 170 -4.03 11.74 -11.62
CA ARG A 170 -4.06 13.15 -12.06
C ARG A 170 -3.11 13.93 -11.17
N HIS A 171 -1.97 14.29 -11.70
CA HIS A 171 -0.96 15.02 -10.95
C HIS A 171 -0.92 16.49 -11.37
N PRO A 172 -0.93 17.45 -10.42
CA PRO A 172 -1.05 18.87 -10.76
C PRO A 172 0.08 19.38 -11.68
N ALA A 173 1.30 18.84 -11.54
CA ALA A 173 2.46 19.28 -12.32
C ALA A 173 2.67 18.50 -13.63
N ILE A 174 2.15 17.28 -13.78
CA ILE A 174 2.45 16.43 -14.94
C ILE A 174 1.21 15.86 -15.62
N SER A 175 0.03 16.41 -15.30
CA SER A 175 -1.27 15.98 -15.85
C SER A 175 -1.59 14.51 -15.55
N THR A 176 -2.54 13.93 -16.28
CA THR A 176 -2.92 12.52 -16.12
C THR A 176 -1.78 11.59 -16.53
N ARG A 177 -1.46 10.61 -15.69
CA ARG A 177 -0.45 9.59 -15.94
C ARG A 177 -0.99 8.20 -15.64
N HIS A 178 -0.61 7.28 -16.53
CA HIS A 178 -0.82 5.84 -16.36
C HIS A 178 0.52 5.23 -15.99
N LEU A 179 0.63 4.72 -14.77
CA LEU A 179 1.88 4.20 -14.24
C LEU A 179 1.70 2.71 -13.94
N ASN A 180 2.46 1.87 -14.62
CA ASN A 180 2.57 0.49 -14.20
C ASN A 180 3.24 0.46 -12.83
N PHE A 181 2.71 -0.36 -11.93
CA PHE A 181 3.30 -0.54 -10.62
C PHE A 181 3.59 -2.00 -10.33
N GLU A 182 4.62 -2.23 -9.55
CA GLU A 182 4.97 -3.51 -8.98
C GLU A 182 5.01 -3.39 -7.46
N ALA A 183 4.36 -4.32 -6.75
CA ALA A 183 4.41 -4.38 -5.30
C ALA A 183 5.33 -5.53 -4.89
N MET A 184 6.39 -5.21 -4.14
CA MET A 184 7.33 -6.19 -3.63
C MET A 184 7.22 -6.27 -2.11
N GLU A 185 7.19 -7.48 -1.57
CA GLU A 185 7.23 -7.71 -0.14
C GLU A 185 8.69 -7.72 0.33
N LEU A 186 9.01 -6.80 1.25
CA LEU A 186 10.32 -6.78 1.89
C LEU A 186 10.34 -7.80 3.03
N VAL A 187 10.93 -8.96 2.76
CA VAL A 187 11.15 -9.98 3.78
C VAL A 187 12.17 -9.46 4.79
N ALA A 188 11.74 -9.19 6.02
CA ALA A 188 12.67 -8.90 7.11
C ALA A 188 13.37 -10.19 7.52
N ASP A 189 14.69 -10.14 7.82
CA ASP A 189 15.41 -11.24 8.45
C ASP A 189 14.64 -11.65 9.71
N LYS A 190 14.07 -12.84 9.66
CA LYS A 190 13.13 -13.31 10.66
C LYS A 190 13.91 -13.85 11.87
N PRO A 191 13.87 -13.21 13.05
CA PRO A 191 14.23 -13.92 14.24
C PRO A 191 13.26 -15.10 14.42
N PRO A 192 13.73 -16.29 14.84
CA PRO A 192 12.88 -17.46 14.97
C PRO A 192 11.66 -17.16 15.84
N GLY A 193 10.46 -17.40 15.31
CA GLY A 193 9.17 -17.25 16.00
C GLY A 193 8.43 -15.93 15.84
N ARG A 194 8.81 -15.06 14.89
CA ARG A 194 8.12 -13.79 14.62
C ARG A 194 7.53 -13.77 13.20
N PRO A 195 6.25 -13.40 13.01
CA PRO A 195 5.73 -13.14 11.66
C PRO A 195 6.50 -11.97 11.02
N PRO A 196 6.77 -12.01 9.72
CA PRO A 196 7.44 -10.91 9.03
C PRO A 196 6.65 -9.62 9.20
N ALA A 197 7.34 -8.53 9.55
CA ALA A 197 6.80 -7.21 9.34
C ALA A 197 6.78 -6.99 7.82
N ILE A 198 5.57 -7.00 7.24
CA ILE A 198 5.40 -6.82 5.81
C ILE A 198 5.53 -5.34 5.52
N SER A 199 6.66 -4.95 4.95
CA SER A 199 6.80 -3.68 4.27
C SER A 199 6.74 -4.00 2.77
N SER A 200 5.73 -3.52 2.07
CA SER A 200 5.68 -3.63 0.62
C SER A 200 6.28 -2.38 -0.01
N ALA A 201 7.27 -2.55 -0.88
CA ALA A 201 7.74 -1.50 -1.75
C ALA A 201 6.87 -1.50 -3.01
N ARG A 202 6.29 -0.35 -3.36
CA ARG A 202 5.53 -0.18 -4.59
C ARG A 202 6.37 0.65 -5.55
N PHE A 203 6.66 0.06 -6.70
CA PHE A 203 7.45 0.69 -7.74
C PHE A 203 6.52 0.91 -8.95
N PRO A 204 6.16 2.14 -9.30
CA PRO A 204 5.58 2.40 -10.59
C PRO A 204 6.66 2.21 -11.67
N LEU A 205 6.55 1.14 -12.44
CA LEU A 205 7.36 0.97 -13.64
C LEU A 205 6.72 1.80 -14.75
N SER A 206 7.47 2.72 -15.33
CA SER A 206 7.05 3.48 -16.50
C SER A 206 6.98 2.54 -17.69
N THR A 207 5.80 2.33 -18.29
CA THR A 207 5.73 1.93 -19.70
C THR A 207 6.17 3.13 -20.53
N ARG A 208 7.05 2.89 -21.50
CA ARG A 208 7.62 3.88 -22.43
C ARG A 208 6.70 5.07 -22.62
N PRO A 209 7.14 6.29 -22.32
CA PRO A 209 6.43 7.46 -22.74
C PRO A 209 6.56 7.56 -24.27
N GLU A 210 5.49 7.92 -24.94
CA GLU A 210 5.70 8.78 -26.09
C GLU A 210 6.57 9.94 -25.61
N GLN A 211 7.80 9.93 -26.08
CA GLN A 211 8.86 10.93 -26.03
C GLN A 211 8.75 12.05 -24.97
N SER A 212 9.65 11.94 -23.98
CA SER A 212 10.38 13.07 -23.39
C SER A 212 9.64 14.37 -23.08
N ALA A 213 8.99 14.44 -21.91
CA ALA A 213 8.71 15.75 -21.31
C ALA A 213 9.75 16.14 -20.21
N TRP A 214 10.72 15.29 -19.90
CA TRP A 214 11.65 15.51 -18.77
C TRP A 214 13.03 16.04 -19.18
N ALA A 215 13.33 16.14 -20.50
CA ALA A 215 14.66 16.51 -20.99
C ALA A 215 14.58 17.66 -21.98
N ARG A 216 14.25 18.86 -21.50
CA ARG A 216 14.72 20.11 -22.12
C ARG A 216 14.66 21.25 -21.11
N PRO A 217 15.78 21.79 -20.64
CA PRO A 217 15.83 23.16 -20.15
C PRO A 217 15.56 24.09 -21.35
N ALA A 218 14.64 25.04 -21.19
CA ALA A 218 14.40 26.08 -22.17
C ALA A 218 15.70 26.87 -22.40
N HIS A 219 16.38 26.64 -23.51
CA HIS A 219 17.34 27.59 -24.04
C HIS A 219 16.57 28.84 -24.46
N ARG A 220 16.75 29.90 -23.68
CA ARG A 220 16.46 31.26 -24.13
C ARG A 220 17.45 31.56 -25.27
N GLU A 221 16.98 31.57 -26.49
CA GLU A 221 17.67 32.27 -27.56
C GLU A 221 17.50 33.75 -27.35
N SER A 222 18.60 34.37 -26.97
CA SER A 222 18.76 35.83 -27.08
C SER A 222 19.03 36.12 -28.54
N THR A 223 18.05 36.68 -29.23
CA THR A 223 18.29 37.34 -30.53
C THR A 223 18.60 38.82 -30.26
N LEU A 224 19.86 39.18 -30.42
CA LEU A 224 20.33 40.51 -30.66
C LEU A 224 20.08 40.85 -32.14
N SER A 225 19.38 41.89 -32.40
CA SER A 225 19.63 42.94 -33.42
C SER A 225 18.63 44.07 -33.25
#